data_772bd02b84de757f85bd91e69e7bdcbb
#
_entry.id   772bd02b84de757f85bd91e69e7bdcbb
#
_cell.length_a   1.000
_cell.length_b   1.000
_cell.length_c   1.000
_cell.angle_alpha   90.00
_cell.angle_beta   90.00
_cell.angle_gamma   90.00
#
_symmetry.space_group_name_H-M   'P 1'
#
loop_
_entity.id
_entity.type
_entity.pdbx_description
1 polymer ?
#
loop_
_entity_poly.entity_id
_entity_poly.type
_entity_poly.pdbx_seq_one_letter_code
_entity_poly.pdbx_strand_id
1 'polypeptide(L)' 'MLCTIIDIRGDYYYVKYHDTGVISEVAIALLPFGVDVGDKLKFEDFEFTAI' A
#
# COMPACT_ATOMS: atom_id res chain seq x y z
N MET A 1 -10.02 5.25 -1.25
CA MET A 1 -9.10 5.63 -0.14
C MET A 1 -7.67 5.63 -0.66
N LEU A 2 -6.93 6.68 -0.37
CA LEU A 2 -5.54 6.79 -0.79
C LEU A 2 -4.61 6.31 0.31
N CYS A 3 -3.50 5.71 -0.08
CA CYS A 3 -2.46 5.29 0.85
C CYS A 3 -1.08 5.45 0.21
N THR A 4 -0.06 5.39 1.06
CA THR A 4 1.34 5.50 0.63
C THR A 4 2.12 4.33 1.21
N ILE A 5 2.98 3.72 0.41
CA ILE A 5 3.89 2.69 0.89
C ILE A 5 4.98 3.38 1.70
N ILE A 6 5.12 3.00 2.97
CA ILE A 6 6.07 3.65 3.87
C ILE A 6 7.26 2.77 4.24
N ASP A 7 7.14 1.46 4.08
CA ASP A 7 8.22 0.53 4.40
C ASP A 7 7.99 -0.80 3.67
N ILE A 8 9.06 -1.55 3.49
CA ILE A 8 9.05 -2.87 2.88
C ILE A 8 9.87 -3.80 3.75
N ARG A 9 9.30 -4.93 4.15
CA ARG A 9 9.99 -5.95 4.94
C ARG A 9 9.71 -7.33 4.39
N GLY A 10 10.69 -7.92 3.71
CA GLY A 10 10.53 -9.24 3.11
C GLY A 10 9.38 -9.24 2.10
N ASP A 11 8.38 -10.10 2.35
CA ASP A 11 7.22 -10.24 1.47
C ASP A 11 6.05 -9.34 1.86
N TYR A 12 6.26 -8.42 2.80
CA TYR A 12 5.21 -7.54 3.30
C TYR A 12 5.57 -6.08 3.11
N TYR A 13 4.60 -5.32 2.64
CA TYR A 13 4.70 -3.88 2.50
C TYR A 13 3.82 -3.22 3.55
N TYR A 14 4.28 -2.10 4.09
CA TYR A 14 3.51 -1.33 5.05
C TYR A 14 2.96 -0.10 4.36
N VAL A 15 1.64 0.05 4.42
CA VAL A 15 0.95 1.19 3.80
C VAL A 15 0.30 2.03 4.88
N LYS A 16 0.33 3.34 4.69
CA LYS A 16 -0.35 4.28 5.57
C LYS A 16 -1.53 4.89 4.83
N TYR A 17 -2.72 4.70 5.39
CA TYR A 17 -3.94 5.26 4.82
C TYR A 17 -4.02 6.75 5.16
N HIS A 18 -4.27 7.59 4.15
CA HIS A 18 -4.24 9.03 4.32
C HIS A 18 -5.38 9.54 5.20
N ASP A 19 -6.56 8.93 5.10
CA ASP A 19 -7.74 9.38 5.83
C ASP A 19 -7.62 9.17 7.34
N THR A 20 -7.11 8.03 7.75
CA THR A 20 -7.10 7.64 9.16
C THR A 20 -5.71 7.67 9.78
N GLY A 21 -4.66 7.68 8.98
CA GLY A 21 -3.28 7.54 9.45
C GLY A 21 -2.93 6.12 9.92
N VAL A 22 -3.83 5.16 9.71
CA VAL A 22 -3.59 3.77 10.09
C VAL A 22 -2.53 3.16 9.17
N ILE A 23 -1.65 2.35 9.77
CA ILE A 23 -0.62 1.61 9.04
C ILE A 23 -1.04 0.15 9.00
N SER A 24 -1.07 -0.43 7.81
CA SER A 24 -1.43 -1.83 7.59
C SER A 24 -0.27 -2.59 6.95
N GLU A 25 -0.10 -3.84 7.37
CA GLU A 25 0.80 -4.78 6.72
C GLU A 25 0.05 -5.47 5.58
N VAL A 26 0.61 -5.42 4.38
CA VAL A 26 -0.03 -5.96 3.18
C VAL A 26 0.94 -6.90 2.47
N ALA A 27 0.49 -8.10 2.15
CA ALA A 27 1.30 -9.04 1.39
C ALA A 27 1.60 -8.49 0.00
N ILE A 28 2.83 -8.67 -0.47
CA ILE A 28 3.27 -8.15 -1.77
C ILE A 28 2.37 -8.62 -2.92
N ALA A 29 1.82 -9.82 -2.81
CA ALA A 29 0.95 -10.38 -3.85
C ALA A 29 -0.35 -9.59 -4.03
N LEU A 30 -0.74 -8.77 -3.06
CA LEU A 30 -1.96 -7.96 -3.11
C LEU A 30 -1.72 -6.58 -3.72
N LEU A 31 -0.48 -6.25 -4.01
CA LEU A 31 -0.11 -4.92 -4.51
C LEU A 31 0.20 -4.95 -6.00
N PRO A 32 0.05 -3.83 -6.72
CA PRO A 32 0.47 -3.75 -8.11
C PRO A 32 1.95 -4.07 -8.25
N PHE A 33 2.31 -4.68 -9.37
CA PHE A 33 3.71 -5.02 -9.64
C PHE A 33 4.55 -3.76 -9.79
N GLY A 34 5.75 -3.78 -9.20
CA GLY A 34 6.73 -2.72 -9.41
C GLY A 34 6.59 -1.51 -8.48
N VAL A 35 5.69 -1.56 -7.50
CA VAL A 35 5.57 -0.46 -6.54
C VAL A 35 6.70 -0.49 -5.52
N ASP A 36 7.02 0.68 -4.96
CA ASP A 36 8.14 0.84 -4.02
C ASP A 36 7.76 1.85 -2.93
N VAL A 37 8.64 1.98 -1.93
CA VAL A 37 8.46 2.96 -0.85
C VAL A 37 8.28 4.36 -1.45
N GLY A 38 7.30 5.08 -0.94
CA GLY A 38 6.95 6.42 -1.43
C GLY A 38 5.87 6.42 -2.49
N ASP A 39 5.57 5.29 -3.10
CA ASP A 39 4.52 5.22 -4.10
C ASP A 39 3.15 5.35 -3.45
N LYS A 40 2.25 6.04 -4.15
CA LYS A 40 0.88 6.22 -3.73
C LYS A 40 -0.02 5.23 -4.44
N LEU A 41 -0.98 4.70 -3.68
CA LEU A 41 -1.93 3.71 -4.17
C LEU A 41 -3.35 4.13 -3.82
N LYS A 42 -4.28 3.63 -4.58
CA LYS A 42 -5.70 3.75 -4.29
C LYS A 42 -6.21 2.40 -3.80
N PHE A 43 -6.86 2.38 -2.65
CA PHE A 43 -7.51 1.18 -2.11
C PHE A 43 -9.02 1.33 -2.25
N GLU A 44 -9.63 0.43 -3.03
CA GLU A 44 -11.05 0.47 -3.32
C GLU A 44 -11.52 -0.93 -3.63
N ASP A 45 -12.69 -1.31 -3.11
CA ASP A 45 -13.28 -2.65 -3.33
C ASP A 45 -12.30 -3.78 -2.98
N PHE A 46 -11.57 -3.60 -1.86
CA PHE A 46 -10.57 -4.56 -1.36
C PHE A 46 -9.41 -4.79 -2.32
N GLU A 47 -9.12 -3.82 -3.18
CA GLU A 47 -8.07 -3.92 -4.17
C GLU A 47 -7.17 -2.68 -4.16
N PHE A 48 -5.85 -2.89 -4.30
CA PHE A 48 -4.88 -1.81 -4.41
C PHE A 48 -4.55 -1.58 -5.87
N THR A 49 -4.62 -0.33 -6.32
CA THR A 49 -4.25 0.06 -7.68
C THR A 49 -3.25 1.21 -7.63
N ALA A 50 -2.34 1.23 -8.59
CA ALA A 50 -1.41 2.35 -8.75
C ALA A 50 -2.16 3.58 -9.27
N ILE A 51 -1.74 4.74 -8.81
CA ILE A 51 -2.30 6.00 -9.26
C ILE A 51 -1.54 6.49 -10.47
#